data_cdeb945c302d67e5bdce611d3b251080
#
_entry.id   cdeb945c302d67e5bdce611d3b251080
#
_cell.length_a   1.000
_cell.length_b   1.000
_cell.length_c   1.000
_cell.angle_alpha   90.00
_cell.angle_beta   90.00
_cell.angle_gamma   90.00
#
_symmetry.space_group_name_H-M   'P 1'
#
loop_
_entity.id
_entity.type
_entity.pdbx_description
1 polymer ?
#
loop_
_entity_poly.entity_id
_entity_poly.type
_entity_poly.pdbx_seq_one_letter_code
_entity_poly.pdbx_strand_id
1 'polypeptide(L)'
;PGCTDSSAYNYDSAFDYDDGSCAYLPGCTDSTAFNYDSTADIDDGTCCYIGGCTDSSAFNYNSNACHDDGSCIAVAYGCTDSSALNYDGSANTDDDSCCYIGGCTDSSMWNYDSDACYDDASCIAFAYGCTDSSMWNYDSSANTDDGTCVPYIYGCMDSTMWNYDSTANTDNGSCIAFAYGCIDSSATNYDSDAN
;
A
#
# COMPACT_ATOMS: atom_id res chain seq x y z
N PRO A 1 46.28 -13.31 -65.20
CA PRO A 1 45.43 -12.20 -64.75
C PRO A 1 44.87 -12.51 -63.33
N GLY A 2 44.66 -11.47 -62.54
CA GLY A 2 44.17 -11.48 -61.19
C GLY A 2 44.28 -10.11 -60.58
N CYS A 3 44.01 -9.95 -59.28
CA CYS A 3 44.07 -8.69 -58.59
C CYS A 3 45.55 -8.25 -58.45
N THR A 4 45.93 -7.08 -59.04
CA THR A 4 47.25 -6.49 -58.90
C THR A 4 47.28 -5.27 -57.95
N ASP A 5 46.18 -4.91 -57.35
CA ASP A 5 46.08 -3.85 -56.33
C ASP A 5 46.46 -4.40 -54.93
N SER A 6 47.60 -3.89 -54.42
CA SER A 6 48.15 -4.31 -53.14
C SER A 6 47.24 -3.95 -51.90
N SER A 7 46.24 -3.10 -52.14
CA SER A 7 45.23 -2.74 -51.11
C SER A 7 44.05 -3.68 -51.11
N ALA A 8 43.90 -4.55 -52.12
CA ALA A 8 42.82 -5.51 -52.16
C ALA A 8 43.13 -6.76 -51.32
N TYR A 9 42.11 -7.29 -50.66
CA TYR A 9 42.18 -8.50 -49.80
C TYR A 9 42.67 -9.74 -50.58
N ASN A 10 42.38 -9.83 -51.91
CA ASN A 10 42.75 -10.92 -52.77
C ASN A 10 43.93 -10.56 -53.68
N TYR A 11 44.79 -9.58 -53.28
CA TYR A 11 46.03 -9.25 -53.99
C TYR A 11 46.99 -10.44 -54.09
N ASP A 12 47.53 -10.67 -55.30
CA ASP A 12 48.59 -11.63 -55.51
C ASP A 12 49.70 -11.02 -56.46
N SER A 13 50.87 -10.89 -55.90
CA SER A 13 52.04 -10.34 -56.58
C SER A 13 52.51 -11.20 -57.77
N ALA A 14 51.99 -12.39 -57.97
CA ALA A 14 52.31 -13.23 -59.12
C ALA A 14 51.58 -12.84 -60.43
N PHE A 15 50.61 -11.92 -60.32
CA PHE A 15 49.87 -11.43 -61.47
C PHE A 15 50.45 -10.14 -62.00
N ASP A 16 50.68 -10.07 -63.33
CA ASP A 16 51.15 -8.92 -64.03
C ASP A 16 50.08 -8.07 -64.70
N TYR A 17 48.85 -8.55 -64.66
CA TYR A 17 47.67 -7.90 -65.26
C TYR A 17 46.44 -7.99 -64.41
N ASP A 18 45.87 -6.80 -64.11
CA ASP A 18 44.63 -6.66 -63.38
C ASP A 18 43.45 -7.05 -64.28
N ASP A 19 42.67 -8.03 -63.86
CA ASP A 19 41.50 -8.53 -64.60
C ASP A 19 40.16 -7.98 -63.99
N GLY A 20 40.23 -7.05 -63.04
CA GLY A 20 39.09 -6.46 -62.37
C GLY A 20 38.51 -7.34 -61.23
N SER A 21 39.28 -8.39 -60.83
CA SER A 21 38.83 -9.30 -59.76
C SER A 21 39.19 -8.83 -58.33
N CYS A 22 39.80 -7.64 -58.19
CA CYS A 22 40.17 -7.13 -56.87
C CYS A 22 38.97 -7.04 -55.96
N ALA A 23 39.10 -7.64 -54.78
CA ALA A 23 38.07 -7.65 -53.76
C ALA A 23 38.58 -6.89 -52.52
N TYR A 24 37.69 -6.07 -51.94
CA TYR A 24 38.00 -5.26 -50.77
C TYR A 24 37.06 -5.67 -49.64
N LEU A 25 37.54 -5.57 -48.39
CA LEU A 25 36.76 -5.85 -47.19
C LEU A 25 36.11 -4.53 -46.73
N PRO A 26 34.77 -4.44 -46.87
CA PRO A 26 34.06 -3.25 -46.35
C PRO A 26 33.95 -3.32 -44.83
N GLY A 27 34.03 -2.16 -44.16
CA GLY A 27 33.92 -2.01 -42.73
C GLY A 27 34.32 -0.62 -42.28
N CYS A 28 34.33 -0.36 -41.01
CA CYS A 28 34.75 0.92 -40.47
C CYS A 28 36.30 1.03 -40.45
N THR A 29 36.87 1.97 -41.20
CA THR A 29 38.32 2.19 -41.29
C THR A 29 38.83 3.28 -40.34
N ASP A 30 37.92 3.95 -39.56
CA ASP A 30 38.31 4.97 -38.59
C ASP A 30 38.67 4.34 -37.24
N SER A 31 39.95 4.45 -36.87
CA SER A 31 40.46 3.91 -35.60
C SER A 31 39.89 4.56 -34.33
N THR A 32 39.12 5.65 -34.45
CA THR A 32 38.45 6.31 -33.34
C THR A 32 37.02 5.79 -33.11
N ALA A 33 36.50 5.02 -34.08
CA ALA A 33 35.18 4.42 -33.96
C ALA A 33 35.17 3.17 -33.05
N PHE A 34 34.07 2.93 -32.34
CA PHE A 34 33.91 1.74 -31.48
C PHE A 34 33.94 0.41 -32.25
N ASN A 35 33.49 0.42 -33.51
CA ASN A 35 33.48 -0.74 -34.40
C ASN A 35 34.60 -0.68 -35.45
N TYR A 36 35.73 -0.03 -35.14
CA TYR A 36 36.89 -0.04 -36.01
C TYR A 36 37.32 -1.47 -36.35
N ASP A 37 37.46 -1.72 -37.64
CA ASP A 37 37.99 -2.98 -38.15
C ASP A 37 39.35 -2.73 -38.85
N SER A 38 40.43 -3.18 -38.23
CA SER A 38 41.76 -3.04 -38.76
C SER A 38 42.01 -3.84 -40.04
N THR A 39 41.12 -4.74 -40.42
CA THR A 39 41.18 -5.54 -41.66
C THR A 39 40.38 -4.95 -42.82
N ALA A 40 39.52 -3.96 -42.53
CA ALA A 40 38.72 -3.29 -43.56
C ALA A 40 39.63 -2.39 -44.44
N ASP A 41 39.43 -2.47 -45.76
CA ASP A 41 40.14 -1.70 -46.77
C ASP A 41 39.32 -0.52 -47.29
N ILE A 42 37.97 -0.63 -47.16
CA ILE A 42 37.03 0.37 -47.64
C ILE A 42 36.07 0.73 -46.53
N ASP A 43 35.94 2.03 -46.24
CA ASP A 43 34.91 2.55 -45.33
C ASP A 43 33.52 2.36 -45.97
N ASP A 44 32.67 1.59 -45.32
CA ASP A 44 31.31 1.31 -45.72
C ASP A 44 30.29 2.27 -45.13
N GLY A 45 30.74 3.29 -44.39
CA GLY A 45 29.91 4.28 -43.72
C GLY A 45 29.23 3.78 -42.43
N THR A 46 29.66 2.62 -41.92
CA THR A 46 29.07 2.01 -40.68
C THR A 46 29.80 2.41 -39.39
N CYS A 47 30.76 3.34 -39.46
CA CYS A 47 31.52 3.76 -38.29
C CYS A 47 30.61 4.25 -37.14
N CYS A 48 30.82 3.68 -35.99
CA CYS A 48 30.05 3.93 -34.79
C CYS A 48 30.82 4.79 -33.79
N TYR A 49 30.24 5.93 -33.37
CA TYR A 49 30.89 6.89 -32.47
C TYR A 49 30.08 7.18 -31.20
N ILE A 50 28.86 6.63 -31.08
CA ILE A 50 27.98 6.93 -29.99
C ILE A 50 27.83 5.68 -29.10
N GLY A 51 28.44 5.74 -27.93
CA GLY A 51 28.21 4.76 -26.85
C GLY A 51 26.95 5.11 -26.02
N GLY A 52 26.41 4.13 -25.37
CA GLY A 52 25.25 4.26 -24.51
C GLY A 52 24.49 2.94 -24.38
N CYS A 53 23.37 2.95 -23.61
CA CYS A 53 22.55 1.76 -23.48
C CYS A 53 21.82 1.41 -24.78
N THR A 54 22.10 0.22 -25.33
CA THR A 54 21.46 -0.30 -26.56
C THR A 54 20.29 -1.25 -26.28
N ASP A 55 19.98 -1.55 -25.00
CA ASP A 55 18.83 -2.35 -24.62
C ASP A 55 17.54 -1.50 -24.63
N SER A 56 16.64 -1.78 -25.56
CA SER A 56 15.37 -1.05 -25.70
C SER A 56 14.40 -1.24 -24.52
N SER A 57 14.66 -2.19 -23.63
CA SER A 57 13.89 -2.41 -22.40
C SER A 57 14.44 -1.64 -21.20
N ALA A 58 15.62 -1.03 -21.33
CA ALA A 58 16.22 -0.27 -20.25
C ALA A 58 15.64 1.15 -20.13
N PHE A 59 15.64 1.69 -18.90
CA PHE A 59 15.15 3.04 -18.58
C PHE A 59 15.88 4.15 -19.35
N ASN A 60 17.20 3.99 -19.53
CA ASN A 60 18.06 4.96 -20.20
C ASN A 60 18.43 4.53 -21.62
N TYR A 61 17.56 3.75 -22.30
CA TYR A 61 17.78 3.37 -23.69
C TYR A 61 18.08 4.57 -24.56
N ASN A 62 19.15 4.46 -25.37
CA ASN A 62 19.52 5.47 -26.34
C ASN A 62 19.46 4.90 -27.77
N SER A 63 18.43 5.27 -28.53
CA SER A 63 18.24 4.80 -29.91
C SER A 63 19.35 5.23 -30.88
N ASN A 64 20.18 6.21 -30.53
CA ASN A 64 21.33 6.65 -31.33
C ASN A 64 22.63 5.91 -30.96
N ALA A 65 22.63 5.17 -29.83
CA ALA A 65 23.81 4.39 -29.46
C ALA A 65 23.95 3.19 -30.40
N CYS A 66 25.14 3.02 -30.89
CA CYS A 66 25.53 1.92 -31.74
C CYS A 66 26.53 0.97 -31.05
N HIS A 67 26.94 1.32 -29.83
CA HIS A 67 27.83 0.55 -28.98
C HIS A 67 27.28 0.55 -27.53
N ASP A 68 27.10 -0.62 -26.94
CA ASP A 68 26.74 -0.73 -25.53
C ASP A 68 27.98 -0.44 -24.66
N ASP A 69 27.91 0.62 -23.88
CA ASP A 69 28.97 1.04 -22.95
C ASP A 69 28.79 0.48 -21.53
N GLY A 70 27.81 -0.41 -21.31
CA GLY A 70 27.48 -1.00 -20.02
C GLY A 70 26.71 -0.06 -19.09
N SER A 71 26.18 1.07 -19.59
CA SER A 71 25.46 2.06 -18.78
C SER A 71 23.96 1.76 -18.60
N CYS A 72 23.47 0.62 -19.12
CA CYS A 72 22.07 0.27 -19.05
C CYS A 72 21.55 0.22 -17.61
N ILE A 73 20.43 0.94 -17.37
CA ILE A 73 19.70 0.97 -16.10
C ILE A 73 18.39 0.23 -16.30
N ALA A 74 18.15 -0.79 -15.50
CA ALA A 74 16.88 -1.51 -15.55
C ALA A 74 15.72 -0.60 -15.17
N VAL A 75 14.53 -0.82 -15.77
CA VAL A 75 13.29 -0.17 -15.35
C VAL A 75 12.90 -0.70 -13.97
N ALA A 76 12.66 0.20 -13.01
CA ALA A 76 12.15 -0.07 -11.69
C ALA A 76 10.83 0.70 -11.52
N TYR A 77 9.72 -0.04 -11.51
CA TYR A 77 8.38 0.54 -11.36
C TYR A 77 8.04 0.79 -9.90
N GLY A 78 7.29 1.86 -9.64
CA GLY A 78 6.81 2.24 -8.33
C GLY A 78 6.42 3.72 -8.28
N CYS A 79 5.92 4.17 -7.14
CA CYS A 79 5.61 5.59 -6.95
C CYS A 79 6.88 6.44 -6.88
N THR A 80 7.05 7.36 -7.83
CA THR A 80 8.20 8.28 -7.91
C THR A 80 7.95 9.65 -7.25
N ASP A 81 6.75 9.91 -6.75
CA ASP A 81 6.43 11.16 -6.04
C ASP A 81 6.82 11.08 -4.56
N SER A 82 7.80 11.88 -4.16
CA SER A 82 8.30 11.93 -2.78
C SER A 82 7.28 12.48 -1.76
N SER A 83 6.16 13.03 -2.20
CA SER A 83 5.05 13.46 -1.34
C SER A 83 4.04 12.34 -1.07
N ALA A 84 4.09 11.24 -1.78
CA ALA A 84 3.23 10.09 -1.57
C ALA A 84 3.65 9.25 -0.36
N LEU A 85 2.67 8.62 0.30
CA LEU A 85 2.89 7.78 1.49
C LEU A 85 3.64 6.48 1.17
N ASN A 86 3.53 5.99 -0.08
CA ASN A 86 4.20 4.80 -0.58
C ASN A 86 5.33 5.13 -1.56
N TYR A 87 5.96 6.31 -1.42
CA TYR A 87 7.11 6.68 -2.23
C TYR A 87 8.20 5.61 -2.21
N ASP A 88 8.66 5.22 -3.39
CA ASP A 88 9.78 4.31 -3.57
C ASP A 88 10.97 5.04 -4.20
N GLY A 89 11.98 5.38 -3.38
CA GLY A 89 13.19 6.06 -3.85
C GLY A 89 14.07 5.22 -4.78
N SER A 90 13.78 3.93 -4.97
CA SER A 90 14.46 3.05 -5.93
C SER A 90 13.76 2.98 -7.29
N ALA A 91 12.51 3.40 -7.37
CA ALA A 91 11.76 3.48 -8.61
C ALA A 91 12.30 4.59 -9.51
N ASN A 92 12.39 4.30 -10.83
CA ASN A 92 12.75 5.28 -11.85
C ASN A 92 11.63 5.49 -12.89
N THR A 93 10.55 4.74 -12.77
CA THR A 93 9.39 4.81 -13.67
C THR A 93 8.12 4.75 -12.83
N ASP A 94 7.30 5.78 -12.93
CA ASP A 94 6.01 5.83 -12.24
C ASP A 94 5.06 4.79 -12.84
N ASP A 95 4.38 4.05 -11.97
CA ASP A 95 3.40 3.03 -12.33
C ASP A 95 1.96 3.44 -11.94
N ASP A 96 1.74 4.72 -11.65
CA ASP A 96 0.48 5.29 -11.18
C ASP A 96 -0.01 4.73 -9.83
N SER A 97 0.87 4.09 -9.05
CA SER A 97 0.55 3.51 -7.74
C SER A 97 0.64 4.50 -6.58
N CYS A 98 0.93 5.78 -6.83
CA CYS A 98 1.14 6.77 -5.78
C CYS A 98 -0.09 6.92 -4.87
N CYS A 99 0.11 6.79 -3.57
CA CYS A 99 -0.91 6.82 -2.53
C CYS A 99 -0.73 8.04 -1.61
N TYR A 100 -1.82 8.80 -1.40
CA TYR A 100 -1.81 10.04 -0.61
C TYR A 100 -2.75 10.00 0.60
N ILE A 101 -3.58 8.95 0.72
CA ILE A 101 -4.58 8.83 1.79
C ILE A 101 -4.20 7.64 2.68
N GLY A 102 -3.80 7.95 3.91
CA GLY A 102 -3.57 6.95 4.95
C GLY A 102 -4.83 6.72 5.79
N GLY A 103 -4.99 5.52 6.31
CA GLY A 103 -6.12 5.12 7.15
C GLY A 103 -6.16 3.62 7.36
N CYS A 104 -7.20 3.14 8.00
CA CYS A 104 -7.39 1.69 8.16
C CYS A 104 -7.88 1.04 6.86
N THR A 105 -7.06 0.19 6.27
CA THR A 105 -7.38 -0.52 5.02
C THR A 105 -8.03 -1.89 5.23
N ASP A 106 -8.19 -2.35 6.48
CA ASP A 106 -8.85 -3.62 6.81
C ASP A 106 -10.36 -3.42 6.93
N SER A 107 -11.13 -3.97 5.97
CA SER A 107 -12.59 -3.87 5.94
C SER A 107 -13.32 -4.58 7.10
N SER A 108 -12.61 -5.36 7.90
CA SER A 108 -13.15 -6.01 9.12
C SER A 108 -13.05 -5.13 10.36
N MET A 109 -12.47 -3.93 10.27
CA MET A 109 -12.28 -3.01 11.38
C MET A 109 -13.36 -1.93 11.44
N TRP A 110 -13.59 -1.41 12.66
CA TRP A 110 -14.63 -0.41 12.92
C TRP A 110 -14.44 0.91 12.17
N ASN A 111 -13.19 1.36 12.04
CA ASN A 111 -12.82 2.60 11.36
C ASN A 111 -12.25 2.36 9.96
N TYR A 112 -12.68 1.29 9.27
CA TYR A 112 -12.30 1.05 7.89
C TYR A 112 -12.57 2.28 7.01
N ASP A 113 -11.58 2.68 6.24
CA ASP A 113 -11.67 3.76 5.27
C ASP A 113 -11.46 3.20 3.85
N SER A 114 -12.51 3.21 3.03
CA SER A 114 -12.45 2.71 1.64
C SER A 114 -11.59 3.56 0.72
N ASP A 115 -11.32 4.81 1.09
CA ASP A 115 -10.51 5.75 0.30
C ASP A 115 -9.02 5.68 0.68
N ALA A 116 -8.72 5.04 1.83
CA ALA A 116 -7.35 4.81 2.23
C ALA A 116 -6.67 3.77 1.32
N CYS A 117 -5.53 4.15 0.80
CA CYS A 117 -4.67 3.30 -0.03
C CYS A 117 -3.37 2.88 0.69
N TYR A 118 -3.15 3.41 1.90
CA TYR A 118 -1.99 3.10 2.75
C TYR A 118 -2.45 2.83 4.18
N ASP A 119 -2.10 1.68 4.73
CA ASP A 119 -2.38 1.34 6.13
C ASP A 119 -1.42 2.10 7.05
N ASP A 120 -1.97 3.03 7.84
CA ASP A 120 -1.23 3.87 8.79
C ASP A 120 -1.21 3.27 10.20
N ALA A 121 -1.65 2.02 10.35
CA ALA A 121 -1.80 1.29 11.60
C ALA A 121 -2.84 1.90 12.57
N SER A 122 -3.79 2.68 12.07
CA SER A 122 -4.87 3.28 12.85
C SER A 122 -6.09 2.37 13.04
N CYS A 123 -6.05 1.13 12.55
CA CYS A 123 -7.17 0.19 12.61
C CYS A 123 -7.64 -0.05 14.04
N ILE A 124 -8.96 0.10 14.27
CA ILE A 124 -9.63 -0.11 15.55
C ILE A 124 -10.61 -1.27 15.40
N ALA A 125 -10.48 -2.28 16.25
CA ALA A 125 -11.41 -3.41 16.25
C ALA A 125 -12.81 -2.99 16.77
N PHE A 126 -13.84 -3.73 16.36
CA PHE A 126 -15.17 -3.60 16.96
C PHE A 126 -15.14 -3.97 18.46
N ALA A 127 -15.64 -3.07 19.30
CA ALA A 127 -15.86 -3.28 20.71
C ALA A 127 -17.37 -3.11 20.97
N TYR A 128 -18.06 -4.23 21.22
CA TYR A 128 -19.50 -4.26 21.36
C TYR A 128 -19.93 -4.03 22.82
N GLY A 129 -21.00 -3.26 23.02
CA GLY A 129 -21.57 -2.95 24.31
C GLY A 129 -22.59 -1.81 24.22
N CYS A 130 -23.14 -1.40 25.36
CA CYS A 130 -24.05 -0.25 25.39
C CYS A 130 -23.27 1.07 25.24
N THR A 131 -23.51 1.79 24.13
CA THR A 131 -22.82 3.05 23.81
C THR A 131 -23.57 4.31 24.27
N ASP A 132 -24.78 4.16 24.85
CA ASP A 132 -25.56 5.28 25.39
C ASP A 132 -25.17 5.58 26.83
N SER A 133 -24.51 6.74 27.07
CA SER A 133 -24.05 7.16 28.39
C SER A 133 -25.18 7.44 29.39
N SER A 134 -26.44 7.49 28.96
CA SER A 134 -27.62 7.65 29.84
C SER A 134 -28.14 6.32 30.39
N MET A 135 -27.57 5.19 30.00
CA MET A 135 -27.98 3.87 30.40
C MET A 135 -27.19 3.32 31.59
N TRP A 136 -27.81 2.44 32.36
CA TRP A 136 -27.22 1.85 33.55
C TRP A 136 -25.95 1.02 33.28
N ASN A 137 -25.93 0.29 32.17
CA ASN A 137 -24.81 -0.57 31.76
C ASN A 137 -23.94 0.06 30.65
N TYR A 138 -23.85 1.40 30.60
CA TYR A 138 -22.98 2.09 29.68
C TYR A 138 -21.55 1.58 29.77
N ASP A 139 -20.98 1.25 28.61
CA ASP A 139 -19.57 0.86 28.47
C ASP A 139 -18.81 1.89 27.64
N SER A 140 -17.95 2.67 28.29
CA SER A 140 -17.14 3.71 27.65
C SER A 140 -16.08 3.17 26.69
N SER A 141 -15.80 1.87 26.72
CA SER A 141 -14.86 1.18 25.81
C SER A 141 -15.55 0.65 24.54
N ALA A 142 -16.87 0.56 24.54
CA ALA A 142 -17.63 0.14 23.38
C ALA A 142 -17.66 1.23 22.30
N ASN A 143 -17.43 0.82 21.04
CA ASN A 143 -17.57 1.69 19.87
C ASN A 143 -18.76 1.27 18.97
N THR A 144 -19.42 0.18 19.33
CA THR A 144 -20.54 -0.39 18.56
C THR A 144 -21.63 -0.85 19.52
N ASP A 145 -22.84 -0.30 19.35
CA ASP A 145 -24.00 -0.70 20.15
C ASP A 145 -24.44 -2.12 19.76
N ASP A 146 -24.56 -2.99 20.75
CA ASP A 146 -25.02 -4.37 20.59
C ASP A 146 -26.51 -4.57 20.96
N GLY A 147 -27.21 -3.48 21.26
CA GLY A 147 -28.60 -3.48 21.64
C GLY A 147 -28.87 -3.97 23.08
N THR A 148 -27.83 -4.09 23.91
CA THR A 148 -27.94 -4.55 25.29
C THR A 148 -28.16 -3.42 26.31
N CYS A 149 -28.37 -2.20 25.88
CA CYS A 149 -28.56 -1.05 26.75
C CYS A 149 -29.76 -1.26 27.72
N VAL A 150 -29.48 -1.10 29.00
CA VAL A 150 -30.48 -1.23 30.09
C VAL A 150 -30.72 0.13 30.73
N PRO A 151 -31.95 0.63 30.78
CA PRO A 151 -32.26 1.89 31.44
C PRO A 151 -32.11 1.79 32.97
N TYR A 152 -31.93 2.93 33.63
CA TYR A 152 -32.02 2.99 35.09
C TYR A 152 -33.45 2.69 35.54
N ILE A 153 -33.59 1.69 36.40
CA ILE A 153 -34.86 1.33 37.06
C ILE A 153 -34.66 1.58 38.56
N TYR A 154 -35.27 2.62 39.06
CA TYR A 154 -35.11 3.08 40.45
C TYR A 154 -36.11 2.42 41.38
N GLY A 155 -35.67 1.86 42.50
CA GLY A 155 -36.51 1.23 43.49
C GLY A 155 -35.74 0.80 44.72
N CYS A 156 -36.43 0.16 45.68
CA CYS A 156 -35.78 -0.46 46.82
C CYS A 156 -35.14 -1.79 46.43
N MET A 157 -33.83 -1.88 46.52
CA MET A 157 -33.05 -3.08 46.15
C MET A 157 -32.82 -4.04 47.35
N ASP A 158 -33.23 -3.72 48.56
CA ASP A 158 -33.05 -4.57 49.73
C ASP A 158 -34.24 -5.54 49.86
N SER A 159 -33.98 -6.83 49.63
CA SER A 159 -35.00 -7.90 49.67
C SER A 159 -35.59 -8.13 51.07
N THR A 160 -35.04 -7.52 52.12
CA THR A 160 -35.58 -7.59 53.50
C THR A 160 -36.61 -6.49 53.79
N MET A 161 -36.85 -5.59 52.86
CA MET A 161 -37.74 -4.46 53.00
C MET A 161 -39.13 -4.78 52.41
N TRP A 162 -40.15 -4.11 52.94
CA TRP A 162 -41.56 -4.33 52.56
C TRP A 162 -41.81 -3.97 51.06
N ASN A 163 -41.21 -2.90 50.57
CA ASN A 163 -41.38 -2.42 49.22
C ASN A 163 -40.23 -2.82 48.30
N TYR A 164 -39.60 -3.98 48.53
CA TYR A 164 -38.56 -4.50 47.64
C TYR A 164 -39.05 -4.62 46.21
N ASP A 165 -38.30 -4.07 45.28
CA ASP A 165 -38.52 -4.17 43.84
C ASP A 165 -37.40 -5.01 43.18
N SER A 166 -37.73 -6.24 42.80
CA SER A 166 -36.76 -7.15 42.16
C SER A 166 -36.36 -6.72 40.76
N THR A 167 -37.03 -5.74 40.14
CA THR A 167 -36.72 -5.21 38.83
C THR A 167 -35.80 -4.00 38.89
N ALA A 168 -35.68 -3.36 40.08
CA ALA A 168 -34.80 -2.22 40.25
C ALA A 168 -33.33 -2.61 40.09
N ASN A 169 -32.57 -1.77 39.33
CA ASN A 169 -31.13 -1.87 39.19
C ASN A 169 -30.37 -0.70 39.83
N THR A 170 -31.13 0.23 40.45
CA THR A 170 -30.58 1.44 41.09
C THR A 170 -31.38 1.76 42.34
N ASP A 171 -30.70 1.76 43.47
CA ASP A 171 -31.33 2.12 44.76
C ASP A 171 -31.62 3.63 44.78
N ASN A 172 -32.85 4.00 45.08
CA ASN A 172 -33.31 5.38 45.21
C ASN A 172 -33.52 5.82 46.66
N GLY A 173 -33.13 4.98 47.63
CA GLY A 173 -33.29 5.24 49.05
C GLY A 173 -34.75 5.16 49.57
N SER A 174 -35.66 4.55 48.78
CA SER A 174 -37.08 4.50 49.15
C SER A 174 -37.46 3.26 49.98
N CYS A 175 -36.47 2.49 50.43
CA CYS A 175 -36.74 1.28 51.20
C CYS A 175 -37.53 1.55 52.48
N ILE A 176 -38.60 0.79 52.67
CA ILE A 176 -39.49 0.87 53.83
C ILE A 176 -39.37 -0.46 54.61
N ALA A 177 -39.03 -0.36 55.89
CA ALA A 177 -38.93 -1.52 56.73
C ALA A 177 -40.33 -2.12 57.01
N PHE A 178 -40.37 -3.43 57.22
CA PHE A 178 -41.65 -4.06 57.74
C PHE A 178 -42.04 -3.49 59.09
N ALA A 179 -43.25 -3.01 59.19
CA ALA A 179 -43.90 -2.62 60.45
C ALA A 179 -45.05 -3.58 60.66
N TYR A 180 -44.89 -4.42 61.66
CA TYR A 180 -45.88 -5.47 62.01
C TYR A 180 -46.97 -4.91 62.91
N GLY A 181 -48.25 -5.05 62.53
CA GLY A 181 -49.37 -4.60 63.26
C GLY A 181 -50.68 -5.01 62.59
N CYS A 182 -51.82 -4.62 63.16
CA CYS A 182 -53.14 -4.89 62.58
C CYS A 182 -53.49 -3.83 61.55
N ILE A 183 -53.55 -4.21 60.25
CA ILE A 183 -53.85 -3.29 59.12
C ILE A 183 -55.35 -3.12 58.84
N ASP A 184 -56.28 -3.79 59.63
CA ASP A 184 -57.68 -3.61 59.48
C ASP A 184 -58.15 -2.36 60.25
N SER A 185 -58.51 -1.31 59.52
CA SER A 185 -58.96 -0.03 60.11
C SER A 185 -60.23 -0.09 60.91
N SER A 186 -61.00 -1.22 60.86
CA SER A 186 -62.21 -1.46 61.65
C SER A 186 -61.92 -2.15 62.99
N ALA A 187 -60.71 -2.68 63.16
CA ALA A 187 -60.33 -3.42 64.38
C ALA A 187 -59.96 -2.44 65.53
N THR A 188 -60.22 -2.85 66.74
CA THR A 188 -59.91 -2.04 67.94
C THR A 188 -58.43 -1.90 68.25
N ASN A 189 -57.58 -2.73 67.63
CA ASN A 189 -56.12 -2.73 67.74
C ASN A 189 -55.45 -2.33 66.39
N TYR A 190 -56.18 -1.57 65.59
CA TYR A 190 -55.63 -1.05 64.33
C TYR A 190 -54.32 -0.25 64.57
N ASP A 191 -53.34 -0.52 63.78
CA ASP A 191 -52.04 0.18 63.74
C ASP A 191 -51.82 0.85 62.37
N SER A 192 -51.87 2.16 62.35
CA SER A 192 -51.76 2.95 61.12
C SER A 192 -50.35 2.91 60.55
N ASP A 193 -49.36 2.49 61.32
CA ASP A 193 -47.93 2.45 60.88
C ASP A 193 -47.54 1.05 60.34
N ALA A 194 -48.47 0.01 60.56
CA ALA A 194 -48.28 -1.33 60.03
C ALA A 194 -48.37 -1.34 58.47
N ASN A 195 -47.54 -2.17 57.83
CA ASN A 195 -47.49 -2.34 56.37
C ASN A 195 -47.42 -3.80 55.93
#